data_0c19c7092cef814e53a5627de0db0916
#
_entry.id   0c19c7092cef814e53a5627de0db0916
#
_cell.length_a   1.000
_cell.length_b   1.000
_cell.length_c   1.000
_cell.angle_alpha   90.00
_cell.angle_beta   90.00
_cell.angle_gamma   90.00
#
_symmetry.space_group_name_H-M   'P 1'
#
loop_
_entity.id
_entity.type
_entity.pdbx_description
1 polymer ?
#
loop_
_entity_poly.entity_id
_entity_poly.type
_entity_poly.pdbx_seq_one_letter_code
_entity_poly.pdbx_strand_id
1 'polypeptide(L)'
;MSNIDKIDQKIIFFLQQNGKLTNFELADKVGLSPSPCLRRVKTLEQKGLIAGYTAIIDEIAYGYPVTAFVSVRLENQTDQILKSFEKEITSLDAVMDCWLVTGNRDYLLRVVATDLKNYEIFMREELTKVKGIASIETNFALGRVKTINSLPINY
;
A
#
# COMPACT_ATOMS: atom_id res chain seq x y z
N MET A 1 6.80 21.35 5.15
CA MET A 1 5.94 20.94 4.01
C MET A 1 6.69 21.25 2.73
N SER A 2 6.95 20.28 1.85
CA SER A 2 7.56 20.52 0.55
C SER A 2 6.61 21.42 -0.27
N ASN A 3 7.13 22.55 -0.73
CA ASN A 3 6.35 23.48 -1.54
C ASN A 3 6.15 22.85 -2.94
N ILE A 4 5.01 22.16 -3.13
CA ILE A 4 4.61 21.52 -4.38
C ILE A 4 3.82 22.56 -5.16
N ASP A 5 4.33 23.03 -6.31
CA ASP A 5 3.61 23.98 -7.14
C ASP A 5 2.49 23.28 -7.97
N LYS A 6 1.64 24.07 -8.61
CA LYS A 6 0.51 23.57 -9.41
C LYS A 6 0.94 22.66 -10.59
N ILE A 7 2.14 22.89 -11.12
CA ILE A 7 2.68 22.06 -12.21
C ILE A 7 3.14 20.70 -11.67
N ASP A 8 3.82 20.70 -10.53
CA ASP A 8 4.23 19.46 -9.85
C ASP A 8 3.03 18.60 -9.46
N GLN A 9 1.95 19.23 -8.97
CA GLN A 9 0.67 18.54 -8.69
C GLN A 9 0.08 17.89 -9.95
N LYS A 10 0.10 18.59 -11.10
CA LYS A 10 -0.35 18.03 -12.38
C LYS A 10 0.54 16.86 -12.83
N ILE A 11 1.86 16.97 -12.69
CA ILE A 11 2.79 15.88 -13.00
C ILE A 11 2.43 14.64 -12.19
N ILE A 12 2.31 14.77 -10.86
CA ILE A 12 1.93 13.68 -9.96
C ILE A 12 0.58 13.10 -10.36
N PHE A 13 -0.42 13.93 -10.63
CA PHE A 13 -1.76 13.50 -11.03
C PHE A 13 -1.73 12.62 -12.29
N PHE A 14 -1.05 13.05 -13.36
CA PHE A 14 -0.99 12.28 -14.59
C PHE A 14 -0.18 10.98 -14.42
N LEU A 15 0.91 11.01 -13.67
CA LEU A 15 1.70 9.80 -13.38
C LEU A 15 0.96 8.80 -12.50
N GLN A 16 0.09 9.24 -11.58
CA GLN A 16 -0.78 8.35 -10.81
C GLN A 16 -1.84 7.67 -11.69
N GLN A 17 -2.29 8.32 -12.77
CA GLN A 17 -3.24 7.73 -13.72
C GLN A 17 -2.56 6.76 -14.68
N ASN A 18 -1.36 7.11 -15.15
CA ASN A 18 -0.58 6.28 -16.06
C ASN A 18 0.92 6.47 -15.82
N GLY A 19 1.52 5.58 -15.04
CA GLY A 19 2.95 5.58 -14.76
C GLY A 19 3.84 5.22 -15.96
N LYS A 20 3.25 4.82 -17.11
CA LYS A 20 3.98 4.51 -18.36
C LYS A 20 4.07 5.69 -19.33
N LEU A 21 3.55 6.87 -18.96
CA LEU A 21 3.70 8.06 -19.81
C LEU A 21 5.19 8.33 -20.07
N THR A 22 5.50 8.52 -21.35
CA THR A 22 6.81 9.03 -21.73
C THR A 22 6.97 10.48 -21.24
N ASN A 23 8.22 10.93 -21.07
CA ASN A 23 8.44 12.31 -20.66
C ASN A 23 7.88 13.33 -21.67
N PHE A 24 7.81 12.97 -22.95
CA PHE A 24 7.22 13.81 -24.01
C PHE A 24 5.71 13.96 -23.81
N GLU A 25 5.00 12.86 -23.63
CA GLU A 25 3.54 12.86 -23.39
C GLU A 25 3.18 13.58 -22.09
N LEU A 26 3.98 13.39 -21.05
CA LEU A 26 3.78 14.07 -19.77
C LEU A 26 3.99 15.57 -19.91
N ALA A 27 5.05 15.99 -20.60
CA ALA A 27 5.36 17.38 -20.84
C ALA A 27 4.23 18.11 -21.59
N ASP A 28 3.68 17.49 -22.61
CA ASP A 28 2.51 18.00 -23.36
C ASP A 28 1.30 18.18 -22.44
N LYS A 29 0.97 17.16 -21.62
CA LYS A 29 -0.17 17.20 -20.68
C LYS A 29 -0.06 18.30 -19.62
N VAL A 30 1.16 18.65 -19.19
CA VAL A 30 1.38 19.68 -18.16
C VAL A 30 1.72 21.06 -18.72
N GLY A 31 1.84 21.17 -20.05
CA GLY A 31 2.14 22.44 -20.72
C GLY A 31 3.60 22.87 -20.58
N LEU A 32 4.54 21.92 -20.60
CA LEU A 32 5.98 22.15 -20.54
C LEU A 32 6.71 21.60 -21.78
N SER A 33 7.91 22.08 -22.03
CA SER A 33 8.84 21.37 -22.90
C SER A 33 9.47 20.16 -22.17
N PRO A 34 9.95 19.14 -22.91
CA PRO A 34 10.43 17.89 -22.30
C PRO A 34 11.53 18.04 -21.26
N SER A 35 12.51 18.91 -21.47
CA SER A 35 13.64 19.07 -20.55
C SER A 35 13.25 19.62 -19.17
N PRO A 36 12.47 20.72 -19.04
CA PRO A 36 11.94 21.17 -17.76
C PRO A 36 11.04 20.15 -17.09
N CYS A 37 10.21 19.43 -17.86
CA CYS A 37 9.36 18.37 -17.32
C CYS A 37 10.19 17.27 -16.67
N LEU A 38 11.19 16.73 -17.36
CA LEU A 38 12.08 15.70 -16.84
C LEU A 38 12.81 16.15 -15.56
N ARG A 39 13.27 17.41 -15.53
CA ARG A 39 13.92 17.96 -14.33
C ARG A 39 12.98 17.99 -13.14
N ARG A 40 11.72 18.36 -13.34
CA ARG A 40 10.71 18.35 -12.26
C ARG A 40 10.40 16.95 -11.77
N VAL A 41 10.20 15.99 -12.66
CA VAL A 41 9.98 14.57 -12.29
C VAL A 41 11.14 14.06 -11.43
N LYS A 42 12.39 14.25 -11.87
CA LYS A 42 13.58 13.87 -11.09
C LYS A 42 13.62 14.54 -9.72
N THR A 43 13.22 15.81 -9.62
CA THR A 43 13.17 16.52 -8.34
C THR A 43 12.10 15.92 -7.41
N LEU A 44 10.93 15.52 -7.94
CA LEU A 44 9.85 14.88 -7.16
C LEU A 44 10.28 13.49 -6.66
N GLU A 45 10.99 12.72 -7.49
CA GLU A 45 11.59 11.44 -7.11
C GLU A 45 12.66 11.62 -6.03
N GLN A 46 13.60 12.52 -6.21
CA GLN A 46 14.67 12.81 -5.23
C GLN A 46 14.14 13.29 -3.88
N LYS A 47 13.03 14.02 -3.87
CA LYS A 47 12.33 14.45 -2.65
C LYS A 47 11.46 13.36 -2.02
N GLY A 48 11.38 12.18 -2.64
CA GLY A 48 10.54 11.07 -2.16
C GLY A 48 9.03 11.29 -2.30
N LEU A 49 8.60 12.33 -3.05
CA LEU A 49 7.17 12.54 -3.34
C LEU A 49 6.64 11.52 -4.34
N ILE A 50 7.49 11.07 -5.26
CA ILE A 50 7.29 9.88 -6.07
C ILE A 50 8.22 8.83 -5.50
N ALA A 51 7.66 7.88 -4.74
CA ALA A 51 8.41 6.82 -4.07
C ALA A 51 8.85 5.72 -5.05
N GLY A 52 8.18 5.59 -6.19
CA GLY A 52 8.50 4.57 -7.19
C GLY A 52 7.36 4.37 -8.19
N TYR A 53 7.55 3.41 -9.08
CA TYR A 53 6.59 3.01 -10.09
C TYR A 53 6.41 1.49 -10.00
N THR A 54 5.16 1.02 -10.05
CA THR A 54 4.84 -0.40 -9.97
C THR A 54 3.70 -0.76 -10.91
N ALA A 55 3.61 -2.03 -11.28
CA ALA A 55 2.47 -2.56 -11.99
C ALA A 55 1.32 -2.80 -11.01
N ILE A 56 0.12 -2.41 -11.39
CA ILE A 56 -1.11 -2.77 -10.68
C ILE A 56 -1.58 -4.09 -11.23
N ILE A 57 -1.63 -5.12 -10.38
CA ILE A 57 -2.00 -6.49 -10.76
C ILE A 57 -3.46 -6.73 -10.37
N ASP A 58 -4.21 -7.39 -11.26
CA ASP A 58 -5.50 -7.98 -10.91
C ASP A 58 -5.25 -9.22 -10.05
N GLU A 59 -5.50 -9.11 -8.75
CA GLU A 59 -5.24 -10.15 -7.76
C GLU A 59 -6.02 -11.42 -8.07
N ILE A 60 -7.28 -11.29 -8.53
CA ILE A 60 -8.14 -12.43 -8.89
C ILE A 60 -7.58 -13.14 -10.13
N ALA A 61 -7.28 -12.41 -11.18
CA ALA A 61 -6.70 -12.97 -12.40
C ALA A 61 -5.32 -13.58 -12.18
N TYR A 62 -4.57 -13.05 -11.20
CA TYR A 62 -3.26 -13.58 -10.80
C TYR A 62 -3.36 -14.83 -9.92
N GLY A 63 -4.56 -15.18 -9.42
CA GLY A 63 -4.79 -16.40 -8.64
C GLY A 63 -4.98 -16.18 -7.14
N TYR A 64 -5.21 -14.95 -6.67
CA TYR A 64 -5.50 -14.60 -5.26
C TYR A 64 -6.89 -14.00 -5.11
N PRO A 65 -7.97 -14.80 -5.25
CA PRO A 65 -9.33 -14.28 -5.17
C PRO A 65 -9.79 -13.97 -3.74
N VAL A 66 -9.08 -14.45 -2.71
CA VAL A 66 -9.45 -14.21 -1.31
C VAL A 66 -8.66 -13.04 -0.76
N THR A 67 -9.38 -12.02 -0.29
CA THR A 67 -8.82 -10.91 0.48
C THR A 67 -9.44 -10.89 1.86
N ALA A 68 -8.62 -10.85 2.91
CA ALA A 68 -9.05 -10.71 4.29
C ALA A 68 -8.45 -9.46 4.94
N PHE A 69 -9.26 -8.76 5.73
CA PHE A 69 -8.80 -7.73 6.65
C PHE A 69 -8.74 -8.33 8.05
N VAL A 70 -7.53 -8.35 8.60
CA VAL A 70 -7.24 -9.01 9.86
C VAL A 70 -6.87 -7.97 10.89
N SER A 71 -7.74 -7.79 11.88
CA SER A 71 -7.49 -6.89 13.01
C SER A 71 -6.76 -7.65 14.11
N VAL A 72 -5.62 -7.14 14.52
CA VAL A 72 -4.76 -7.75 15.53
C VAL A 72 -4.72 -6.87 16.78
N ARG A 73 -4.85 -7.51 17.95
CA ARG A 73 -4.58 -6.90 19.25
C ARG A 73 -3.39 -7.59 19.88
N LEU A 74 -2.44 -6.81 20.41
CA LEU A 74 -1.28 -7.31 21.12
C LEU A 74 -1.58 -7.45 22.63
N GLU A 75 -0.82 -8.28 23.30
CA GLU A 75 -0.90 -8.46 24.77
C GLU A 75 -0.54 -7.19 25.53
N ASN A 76 0.44 -6.45 25.02
CA ASN A 76 0.80 -5.13 25.49
C ASN A 76 1.49 -4.32 24.37
N GLN A 77 1.62 -2.98 24.59
CA GLN A 77 2.10 -2.02 23.58
C GLN A 77 3.49 -1.49 23.93
N THR A 78 4.39 -2.33 24.46
CA THR A 78 5.78 -1.89 24.66
C THR A 78 6.51 -1.81 23.31
N ASP A 79 7.44 -0.85 23.20
CA ASP A 79 8.25 -0.67 21.98
C ASP A 79 8.91 -1.96 21.51
N GLN A 80 9.31 -2.83 22.44
CA GLN A 80 9.96 -4.09 22.10
C GLN A 80 8.97 -5.06 21.43
N ILE A 81 7.75 -5.16 21.92
CA ILE A 81 6.71 -6.05 21.35
C ILE A 81 6.26 -5.51 20.01
N LEU A 82 6.00 -4.18 19.89
CA LEU A 82 5.65 -3.56 18.62
C LEU A 82 6.70 -3.85 17.55
N LYS A 83 7.98 -3.58 17.82
CA LYS A 83 9.08 -3.82 16.87
C LYS A 83 9.26 -5.31 16.51
N SER A 84 9.07 -6.21 17.48
CA SER A 84 9.14 -7.66 17.22
C SER A 84 8.01 -8.09 16.29
N PHE A 85 6.79 -7.69 16.58
CA PHE A 85 5.61 -7.95 15.76
C PHE A 85 5.77 -7.41 14.33
N GLU A 86 6.13 -6.13 14.19
CA GLU A 86 6.34 -5.49 12.88
C GLU A 86 7.39 -6.21 12.04
N LYS A 87 8.49 -6.63 12.65
CA LYS A 87 9.54 -7.40 11.98
C LYS A 87 9.04 -8.76 11.50
N GLU A 88 8.29 -9.48 12.33
CA GLU A 88 7.74 -10.78 11.96
C GLU A 88 6.68 -10.65 10.85
N ILE A 89 5.75 -9.69 10.98
CA ILE A 89 4.69 -9.45 9.99
C ILE A 89 5.26 -9.07 8.62
N THR A 90 6.31 -8.25 8.57
CA THR A 90 6.93 -7.86 7.29
C THR A 90 7.61 -9.00 6.54
N SER A 91 7.83 -10.15 7.18
CA SER A 91 8.36 -11.36 6.55
C SER A 91 7.29 -12.33 6.03
N LEU A 92 6.01 -12.06 6.28
CA LEU A 92 4.90 -12.91 5.85
C LEU A 92 4.40 -12.52 4.47
N ASP A 93 4.69 -13.31 3.45
CA ASP A 93 4.38 -13.01 2.04
C ASP A 93 2.89 -12.82 1.75
N ALA A 94 2.00 -13.47 2.50
CA ALA A 94 0.56 -13.32 2.37
C ALA A 94 0.04 -11.97 2.88
N VAL A 95 0.83 -11.25 3.69
CA VAL A 95 0.47 -9.93 4.24
C VAL A 95 0.90 -8.85 3.25
N MET A 96 -0.07 -8.28 2.55
CA MET A 96 0.16 -7.24 1.54
C MET A 96 0.34 -5.86 2.15
N ASP A 97 -0.40 -5.56 3.24
CA ASP A 97 -0.34 -4.29 3.95
C ASP A 97 -0.49 -4.52 5.46
N CYS A 98 0.18 -3.67 6.25
CA CYS A 98 0.09 -3.63 7.70
C CYS A 98 0.03 -2.17 8.17
N TRP A 99 -1.02 -1.80 8.88
CA TRP A 99 -1.20 -0.47 9.46
C TRP A 99 -1.29 -0.55 10.97
N LEU A 100 -0.52 0.29 11.68
CA LEU A 100 -0.78 0.61 13.08
C LEU A 100 -2.03 1.49 13.12
N VAL A 101 -3.02 1.12 13.91
CA VAL A 101 -4.32 1.80 13.97
C VAL A 101 -4.65 2.27 15.38
N THR A 102 -5.53 3.25 15.48
CA THR A 102 -6.08 3.68 16.77
C THR A 102 -7.36 2.92 17.08
N GLY A 103 -7.73 2.81 18.37
CA GLY A 103 -8.96 2.17 18.83
C GLY A 103 -8.71 0.92 19.69
N ASN A 104 -9.58 -0.08 19.56
CA ASN A 104 -9.53 -1.31 20.34
C ASN A 104 -8.66 -2.42 19.72
N ARG A 105 -8.04 -2.16 18.59
CA ARG A 105 -7.07 -3.01 17.91
C ARG A 105 -5.79 -2.22 17.69
N ASP A 106 -4.67 -2.93 17.58
CA ASP A 106 -3.36 -2.29 17.41
C ASP A 106 -2.96 -2.26 15.94
N TYR A 107 -3.24 -3.33 15.20
CA TYR A 107 -2.88 -3.44 13.79
C TYR A 107 -4.04 -3.91 12.92
N LEU A 108 -4.06 -3.43 11.70
CA LEU A 108 -4.92 -3.89 10.62
C LEU A 108 -4.04 -4.42 9.48
N LEU A 109 -4.20 -5.70 9.14
CA LEU A 109 -3.51 -6.34 8.04
C LEU A 109 -4.44 -6.52 6.86
N ARG A 110 -3.93 -6.41 5.64
CA ARG A 110 -4.57 -6.93 4.44
C ARG A 110 -3.82 -8.19 4.00
N VAL A 111 -4.53 -9.30 3.99
CA VAL A 111 -4.00 -10.63 3.66
C VAL A 111 -4.67 -11.13 2.39
N VAL A 112 -3.89 -11.74 1.49
CA VAL A 112 -4.40 -12.39 0.28
C VAL A 112 -4.14 -13.89 0.33
N ALA A 113 -5.06 -14.68 -0.27
CA ALA A 113 -4.91 -16.13 -0.37
C ALA A 113 -5.54 -16.66 -1.66
N THR A 114 -5.08 -17.81 -2.11
CA THR A 114 -5.61 -18.50 -3.28
C THR A 114 -7.00 -19.10 -3.04
N ASP A 115 -7.29 -19.46 -1.78
CA ASP A 115 -8.58 -19.99 -1.33
C ASP A 115 -8.70 -19.89 0.21
N LEU A 116 -9.86 -20.24 0.76
CA LEU A 116 -10.10 -20.21 2.22
C LEU A 116 -9.27 -21.23 2.98
N LYS A 117 -8.92 -22.37 2.37
CA LYS A 117 -8.08 -23.38 3.02
C LYS A 117 -6.64 -22.90 3.17
N ASN A 118 -6.08 -22.24 2.15
CA ASN A 118 -4.77 -21.63 2.23
C ASN A 118 -4.74 -20.46 3.21
N TYR A 119 -5.83 -19.68 3.31
CA TYR A 119 -5.97 -18.70 4.37
C TYR A 119 -5.96 -19.33 5.78
N GLU A 120 -6.68 -20.43 5.99
CA GLU A 120 -6.66 -21.18 7.27
C GLU A 120 -5.26 -21.66 7.62
N ILE A 121 -4.53 -22.22 6.64
CA ILE A 121 -3.16 -22.67 6.81
C ILE A 121 -2.25 -21.49 7.22
N PHE A 122 -2.33 -20.37 6.52
CA PHE A 122 -1.60 -19.14 6.87
C PHE A 122 -1.89 -18.69 8.30
N MET A 123 -3.16 -18.65 8.68
CA MET A 123 -3.56 -18.28 10.04
C MET A 123 -2.93 -19.18 11.09
N ARG A 124 -3.02 -20.50 10.89
CA ARG A 124 -2.55 -21.50 11.86
C ARG A 124 -1.04 -21.65 11.88
N GLU A 125 -0.40 -21.66 10.73
CA GLU A 125 1.03 -21.98 10.63
C GLU A 125 1.95 -20.77 10.69
N GLU A 126 1.43 -19.58 10.41
CA GLU A 126 2.22 -18.37 10.34
C GLU A 126 1.73 -17.31 11.34
N LEU A 127 0.55 -16.73 11.13
CA LEU A 127 0.12 -15.54 11.88
C LEU A 127 -0.05 -15.82 13.38
N THR A 128 -0.65 -16.94 13.77
CA THR A 128 -0.83 -17.28 15.21
C THR A 128 0.46 -17.64 15.93
N LYS A 129 1.56 -17.88 15.19
CA LYS A 129 2.89 -18.12 15.77
C LYS A 129 3.67 -16.83 16.05
N VAL A 130 3.20 -15.70 15.52
CA VAL A 130 3.78 -14.38 15.81
C VAL A 130 3.58 -14.05 17.28
N LYS A 131 4.68 -13.77 17.98
CA LYS A 131 4.65 -13.54 19.43
C LYS A 131 3.96 -12.24 19.81
N GLY A 132 3.30 -12.26 20.95
CA GLY A 132 2.66 -11.06 21.54
C GLY A 132 1.26 -10.77 21.01
N ILE A 133 0.68 -11.62 20.18
CA ILE A 133 -0.72 -11.49 19.74
C ILE A 133 -1.66 -11.99 20.85
N ALA A 134 -2.55 -11.10 21.31
CA ALA A 134 -3.60 -11.43 22.27
C ALA A 134 -4.88 -11.90 21.60
N SER A 135 -5.26 -11.30 20.48
CA SER A 135 -6.46 -11.69 19.73
C SER A 135 -6.38 -11.27 18.26
N ILE A 136 -7.08 -12.03 17.44
CA ILE A 136 -7.21 -11.82 15.99
C ILE A 136 -8.69 -11.83 15.64
N GLU A 137 -9.09 -10.91 14.77
CA GLU A 137 -10.43 -10.87 14.17
C GLU A 137 -10.28 -10.74 12.66
N THR A 138 -10.94 -11.63 11.91
CA THR A 138 -10.87 -11.67 10.45
C THR A 138 -12.18 -11.26 9.82
N ASN A 139 -12.11 -10.34 8.85
CA ASN A 139 -13.22 -9.95 8.00
C ASN A 139 -12.85 -10.21 6.53
N PHE A 140 -13.56 -11.10 5.86
CA PHE A 140 -13.36 -11.35 4.44
C PHE A 140 -14.01 -10.27 3.60
N ALA A 141 -13.28 -9.75 2.62
CA ALA A 141 -13.81 -8.84 1.63
C ALA A 141 -14.69 -9.63 0.62
N LEU A 142 -15.96 -9.28 0.52
CA LEU A 142 -16.86 -9.88 -0.47
C LEU A 142 -16.62 -9.32 -1.88
N GLY A 143 -16.04 -8.12 -1.97
CA GLY A 143 -15.71 -7.47 -3.24
C GLY A 143 -15.14 -6.07 -3.02
N ARG A 144 -14.35 -5.62 -3.99
CA ARG A 144 -13.78 -4.26 -4.00
C ARG A 144 -14.72 -3.32 -4.74
N VAL A 145 -15.40 -2.44 -4.01
CA VAL A 145 -16.40 -1.50 -4.59
C VAL A 145 -15.73 -0.33 -5.32
N LYS A 146 -14.56 0.10 -4.85
CA LYS A 146 -13.83 1.25 -5.44
C LYS A 146 -12.33 1.05 -5.33
N THR A 147 -11.62 1.33 -6.42
CA THR A 147 -10.17 1.43 -6.46
C THR A 147 -9.80 2.73 -7.15
N ILE A 148 -9.15 3.63 -6.42
CA ILE A 148 -8.57 4.85 -6.99
C ILE A 148 -7.10 4.86 -6.56
N ASN A 149 -6.20 4.89 -7.53
CA ASN A 149 -4.75 4.91 -7.29
C ASN A 149 -4.17 6.33 -7.28
N SER A 150 -5.03 7.35 -7.43
CA SER A 150 -4.62 8.75 -7.45
C SER A 150 -5.13 9.52 -6.24
N LEU A 151 -4.24 10.20 -5.54
CA LEU A 151 -4.61 11.17 -4.52
C LEU A 151 -5.31 12.37 -5.16
N PRO A 152 -6.30 12.99 -4.47
CA PRO A 152 -6.94 14.19 -4.97
C PRO A 152 -5.94 15.35 -5.08
N ILE A 153 -6.13 16.18 -6.12
CA ILE A 153 -5.35 17.42 -6.25
C ILE A 153 -5.88 18.41 -5.20
N ASN A 154 -4.99 18.90 -4.35
CA ASN A 154 -5.31 20.01 -3.45
C ASN A 154 -5.10 21.33 -4.22
N TYR A 155 -6.20 22.01 -4.54
CA TYR A 155 -6.20 23.33 -5.18
C TYR A 155 -5.90 24.45 -4.19
#